data_b6aa4a2c3a6986b2bac44acf4cfcc78f
#
_entry.id   b6aa4a2c3a6986b2bac44acf4cfcc78f
#
_cell.length_a   1.000
_cell.length_b   1.000
_cell.length_c   1.000
_cell.angle_alpha   90.00
_cell.angle_beta   90.00
_cell.angle_gamma   90.00
#
_symmetry.space_group_name_H-M   'P 1'
#
loop_
_entity.id
_entity.type
_entity.pdbx_description
1 polymer ?
#
loop_
_entity_poly.entity_id
_entity_poly.type
_entity_poly.pdbx_seq_one_letter_code
_entity_poly.pdbx_strand_id
1 'polypeptide(L)'
;MPYKSRGIYKEEGKVGDCNLFVIVAEGSKREVEYLVPFDIVDRIKVVNIPQTPEEKGSSPDHVQARMERYIQDEGLSEADNDTLWCVIDVDTWPQANINSLADFCKKHPCTSLIVSNPCFEAWLLYHKLDDLSGIDCSKSQNLKNALGALNPGGYNYHSLFH
;
A
#
# COMPACT_ATOMS: atom_id res chain seq x y z
N MET A 1 -6.01 -9.42 11.00
CA MET A 1 -5.36 -10.74 11.15
C MET A 1 -3.86 -10.49 11.18
N PRO A 2 -3.08 -11.16 12.04
CA PRO A 2 -1.64 -11.06 11.95
C PRO A 2 -1.19 -11.58 10.57
N TYR A 3 -0.26 -10.89 9.93
CA TYR A 3 0.37 -11.38 8.71
C TYR A 3 1.12 -12.69 9.04
N LYS A 4 1.11 -13.62 8.09
CA LYS A 4 1.82 -14.89 8.26
C LYS A 4 3.27 -14.72 7.80
N SER A 5 4.21 -15.27 8.54
CA SER A 5 5.61 -15.30 8.14
C SER A 5 5.84 -16.16 6.89
N ARG A 6 6.93 -15.89 6.18
CA ARG A 6 7.34 -16.69 5.02
C ARG A 6 7.49 -18.18 5.34
N GLY A 7 7.94 -18.53 6.56
CA GLY A 7 8.06 -19.90 7.01
C GLY A 7 6.75 -20.68 6.92
N ILE A 8 5.63 -20.04 7.30
CA ILE A 8 4.31 -20.67 7.22
C ILE A 8 3.90 -20.94 5.77
N TYR A 9 4.22 -20.04 4.84
CA TYR A 9 3.93 -20.27 3.42
C TYR A 9 4.75 -21.41 2.82
N LYS A 10 5.99 -21.63 3.30
CA LYS A 10 6.83 -22.77 2.87
C LYS A 10 6.34 -24.11 3.39
N GLU A 11 5.76 -24.16 4.59
CA GLU A 11 5.27 -25.39 5.21
C GLU A 11 3.99 -25.93 4.55
N GLU A 12 3.18 -25.08 3.94
CA GLU A 12 1.95 -25.50 3.24
C GLU A 12 2.23 -26.19 1.88
N GLY A 13 3.49 -26.43 1.52
CA GLY A 13 3.90 -27.31 0.41
C GLY A 13 3.62 -26.80 -1.00
N LYS A 14 3.18 -25.53 -1.15
CA LYS A 14 2.81 -24.92 -2.43
C LYS A 14 3.62 -23.68 -2.81
N VAL A 15 4.63 -23.30 -2.04
CA VAL A 15 5.16 -21.93 -2.05
C VAL A 15 6.65 -21.83 -2.41
N GLY A 16 7.21 -22.82 -3.06
CA GLY A 16 8.57 -22.72 -3.61
C GLY A 16 8.75 -21.62 -4.69
N ASP A 17 7.66 -21.20 -5.33
CA ASP A 17 7.65 -20.30 -6.49
C ASP A 17 6.74 -19.08 -6.32
N CYS A 18 6.49 -18.60 -5.12
CA CYS A 18 5.62 -17.46 -4.88
C CYS A 18 6.42 -16.19 -4.66
N ASN A 19 6.17 -15.16 -5.47
CA ASN A 19 6.69 -13.82 -5.25
C ASN A 19 5.90 -13.15 -4.11
N LEU A 20 6.61 -12.64 -3.12
CA LEU A 20 6.02 -11.98 -1.97
C LEU A 20 5.94 -10.47 -2.22
N PHE A 21 4.72 -9.95 -2.26
CA PHE A 21 4.46 -8.51 -2.33
C PHE A 21 4.00 -8.01 -0.96
N VAL A 22 4.91 -7.41 -0.24
CA VAL A 22 4.61 -6.84 1.08
C VAL A 22 4.23 -5.39 0.91
N ILE A 23 3.10 -4.98 1.47
CA ILE A 23 2.58 -3.63 1.37
C ILE A 23 2.52 -3.00 2.75
N VAL A 24 3.12 -1.83 2.88
CA VAL A 24 2.99 -0.96 4.05
C VAL A 24 2.35 0.34 3.59
N ALA A 25 1.04 0.47 3.82
CA ALA A 25 0.30 1.67 3.44
C ALA A 25 0.20 2.66 4.60
N GLU A 26 0.13 3.95 4.28
CA GLU A 26 -0.19 5.00 5.24
C GLU A 26 -1.59 4.78 5.82
N GLY A 27 -2.58 4.56 4.95
CA GLY A 27 -3.95 4.27 5.33
C GLY A 27 -4.15 2.82 5.79
N SER A 28 -5.16 2.62 6.62
CA SER A 28 -5.49 1.29 7.17
C SER A 28 -6.64 0.60 6.44
N LYS A 29 -7.31 1.27 5.51
CA LYS A 29 -8.55 0.77 4.93
C LYS A 29 -8.54 0.73 3.40
N ARG A 30 -8.48 1.86 2.73
CA ARG A 30 -8.71 1.94 1.27
C ARG A 30 -7.63 1.26 0.45
N GLU A 31 -6.38 1.50 0.79
CA GLU A 31 -5.23 0.87 0.15
C GLU A 31 -5.27 -0.64 0.36
N VAL A 32 -5.59 -1.07 1.57
CA VAL A 32 -5.71 -2.50 1.92
C VAL A 32 -6.87 -3.14 1.16
N GLU A 33 -8.06 -2.52 1.16
CA GLU A 33 -9.23 -3.03 0.43
C GLU A 33 -8.98 -3.13 -1.08
N TYR A 34 -8.24 -2.18 -1.65
CA TYR A 34 -7.86 -2.19 -3.07
C TYR A 34 -6.92 -3.34 -3.41
N LEU A 35 -6.01 -3.68 -2.50
CA LEU A 35 -4.95 -4.67 -2.75
C LEU A 35 -5.38 -6.11 -2.45
N VAL A 36 -6.43 -6.33 -1.64
CA VAL A 36 -6.94 -7.66 -1.30
C VAL A 36 -7.21 -8.57 -2.52
N PRO A 37 -7.80 -8.08 -3.62
CA PRO A 37 -8.09 -8.94 -4.79
C PRO A 37 -6.84 -9.53 -5.44
N PHE A 38 -5.69 -8.89 -5.31
CA PHE A 38 -4.45 -9.38 -5.93
C PHE A 38 -3.86 -10.59 -5.20
N ASP A 39 -4.32 -10.90 -3.98
CA ASP A 39 -3.90 -12.09 -3.22
C ASP A 39 -4.45 -13.41 -3.79
N ILE A 40 -5.38 -13.34 -4.73
CA ILE A 40 -5.94 -14.52 -5.42
C ILE A 40 -5.19 -14.91 -6.69
N VAL A 41 -4.19 -14.13 -7.10
CA VAL A 41 -3.39 -14.42 -8.30
C VAL A 41 -2.39 -15.52 -7.94
N ASP A 42 -2.38 -16.61 -8.72
CA ASP A 42 -1.41 -17.69 -8.54
C ASP A 42 0.03 -17.15 -8.53
N ARG A 43 0.83 -17.61 -7.57
CA ARG A 43 2.24 -17.23 -7.37
C ARG A 43 2.47 -15.79 -6.91
N ILE A 44 1.42 -15.07 -6.53
CA ILE A 44 1.52 -13.76 -5.91
C ILE A 44 0.91 -13.84 -4.51
N LYS A 45 1.67 -13.40 -3.52
CA LYS A 45 1.17 -13.26 -2.15
C LYS A 45 1.26 -11.80 -1.73
N VAL A 46 0.11 -11.20 -1.45
CA VAL A 46 0.02 -9.83 -0.95
C VAL A 46 -0.07 -9.87 0.57
N VAL A 47 0.88 -9.25 1.23
CA VAL A 47 0.91 -9.12 2.69
C VAL A 47 0.74 -7.65 3.05
N ASN A 48 -0.38 -7.34 3.68
CA ASN A 48 -0.60 -6.00 4.23
C ASN A 48 -0.12 -5.94 5.67
N ILE A 49 0.77 -5.00 5.97
CA ILE A 49 1.28 -4.76 7.33
C ILE A 49 0.41 -3.68 7.97
N PRO A 50 -0.47 -4.03 8.91
CA PRO A 50 -1.35 -3.08 9.55
C PRO A 50 -0.59 -2.20 10.54
N GLN A 51 -1.19 -1.04 10.87
CA GLN A 51 -0.80 -0.29 12.06
C GLN A 51 -1.05 -1.13 13.31
N THR A 52 -0.13 -1.08 14.27
CA THR A 52 -0.39 -1.67 15.58
C THR A 52 -1.23 -0.71 16.44
N PRO A 53 -1.98 -1.22 17.44
CA PRO A 53 -2.77 -0.36 18.32
C PRO A 53 -1.94 0.69 19.08
N GLU A 54 -0.65 0.43 19.27
CA GLU A 54 0.29 1.32 19.96
C GLU A 54 0.79 2.44 19.01
N GLU A 55 0.75 2.23 17.70
CA GLU A 55 1.17 3.21 16.70
C GLU A 55 0.09 4.29 16.53
N LYS A 56 0.29 5.41 17.21
CA LYS A 56 -0.59 6.59 17.10
C LYS A 56 -0.15 7.47 15.94
N GLY A 57 -0.46 7.05 14.71
CA GLY A 57 -0.19 7.92 13.55
C GLY A 57 0.12 7.18 12.26
N SER A 58 -0.04 7.90 11.16
CA SER A 58 0.18 7.45 9.78
C SER A 58 1.37 8.17 9.12
N SER A 59 2.19 8.90 9.88
CA SER A 59 3.30 9.67 9.32
C SER A 59 4.30 8.79 8.57
N PRO A 60 5.06 9.34 7.61
CA PRO A 60 6.11 8.63 6.90
C PRO A 60 7.10 7.91 7.84
N ASP A 61 7.41 8.50 9.01
CA ASP A 61 8.29 7.89 10.01
C ASP A 61 7.67 6.61 10.62
N HIS A 62 6.36 6.60 10.87
CA HIS A 62 5.66 5.39 11.35
C HIS A 62 5.59 4.31 10.27
N VAL A 63 5.39 4.72 9.01
CA VAL A 63 5.43 3.79 7.88
C VAL A 63 6.81 3.17 7.75
N GLN A 64 7.87 3.98 7.82
CA GLN A 64 9.25 3.49 7.80
C GLN A 64 9.53 2.51 8.94
N ALA A 65 9.12 2.83 10.17
CA ALA A 65 9.32 1.94 11.32
C ALA A 65 8.62 0.58 11.14
N ARG A 66 7.46 0.54 10.48
CA ARG A 66 6.79 -0.72 10.14
C ARG A 66 7.54 -1.52 9.09
N MET A 67 8.11 -0.84 8.08
CA MET A 67 8.96 -1.47 7.07
C MET A 67 10.21 -2.08 7.70
N GLU A 68 10.91 -1.30 8.54
CA GLU A 68 12.13 -1.75 9.24
C GLU A 68 11.86 -2.98 10.11
N ARG A 69 10.77 -2.96 10.87
CA ARG A 69 10.35 -4.10 11.70
C ARG A 69 10.12 -5.34 10.84
N TYR A 70 9.37 -5.21 9.74
CA TYR A 70 9.12 -6.34 8.86
C TYR A 70 10.42 -6.92 8.28
N ILE A 71 11.32 -6.05 7.82
CA ILE A 71 12.62 -6.48 7.28
C ILE A 71 13.45 -7.22 8.34
N GLN A 72 13.41 -6.76 9.60
CA GLN A 72 14.15 -7.40 10.70
C GLN A 72 13.55 -8.75 11.10
N ASP A 73 12.21 -8.84 11.18
CA ASP A 73 11.52 -10.01 11.70
C ASP A 73 11.40 -11.14 10.66
N GLU A 74 11.10 -10.79 9.41
CA GLU A 74 10.77 -11.76 8.36
C GLU A 74 11.84 -11.85 7.26
N GLY A 75 12.56 -10.75 7.02
CA GLY A 75 13.49 -10.64 5.90
C GLY A 75 12.80 -10.54 4.53
N LEU A 76 13.59 -10.18 3.52
CA LEU A 76 13.19 -10.16 2.12
C LEU A 76 14.28 -10.87 1.31
N SER A 77 13.90 -11.62 0.30
CA SER A 77 14.81 -12.37 -0.55
C SER A 77 14.77 -11.87 -1.99
N GLU A 78 15.85 -11.24 -2.45
CA GLU A 78 16.00 -10.88 -3.87
C GLU A 78 15.96 -12.09 -4.78
N ALA A 79 16.53 -13.23 -4.36
CA ALA A 79 16.54 -14.45 -5.14
C ALA A 79 15.14 -15.02 -5.36
N ASP A 80 14.21 -14.72 -4.45
CA ASP A 80 12.80 -15.14 -4.57
C ASP A 80 11.91 -14.01 -5.14
N ASN A 81 12.52 -12.89 -5.61
CA ASN A 81 11.83 -11.71 -6.12
C ASN A 81 10.83 -11.10 -5.11
N ASP A 82 11.15 -11.13 -3.82
CA ASP A 82 10.33 -10.46 -2.83
C ASP A 82 10.44 -8.95 -2.97
N THR A 83 9.33 -8.27 -2.75
CA THR A 83 9.29 -6.81 -2.77
C THR A 83 8.48 -6.27 -1.61
N LEU A 84 8.94 -5.16 -1.02
CA LEU A 84 8.23 -4.41 0.00
C LEU A 84 7.92 -3.02 -0.55
N TRP A 85 6.64 -2.70 -0.63
CA TRP A 85 6.14 -1.45 -1.18
C TRP A 85 5.58 -0.58 -0.07
N CYS A 86 6.13 0.63 0.02
CA CYS A 86 5.58 1.69 0.85
C CYS A 86 4.60 2.53 0.02
N VAL A 87 3.39 2.73 0.51
CA VAL A 87 2.35 3.53 -0.16
C VAL A 87 1.96 4.68 0.75
N ILE A 88 2.23 5.91 0.33
CA ILE A 88 1.92 7.12 1.09
C ILE A 88 1.23 8.18 0.23
N ASP A 89 0.50 9.08 0.90
CA ASP A 89 -0.09 10.27 0.31
C ASP A 89 0.80 11.50 0.52
N VAL A 90 0.76 12.46 -0.41
CA VAL A 90 1.56 13.71 -0.31
C VAL A 90 0.85 14.81 0.45
N ASP A 91 -0.47 14.74 0.58
CA ASP A 91 -1.35 15.87 0.91
C ASP A 91 -1.04 16.59 2.22
N THR A 92 -0.45 15.91 3.20
CA THR A 92 -0.25 16.43 4.55
C THR A 92 1.21 16.46 5.04
N TRP A 93 2.12 15.81 4.32
CA TRP A 93 3.48 15.62 4.82
C TRP A 93 4.49 16.60 4.23
N PRO A 94 5.41 17.15 5.06
CA PRO A 94 6.54 17.91 4.56
C PRO A 94 7.36 17.09 3.56
N GLN A 95 7.79 17.74 2.48
CA GLN A 95 8.63 17.09 1.45
C GLN A 95 9.88 16.40 2.04
N ALA A 96 10.43 16.97 3.11
CA ALA A 96 11.60 16.38 3.78
C ALA A 96 11.33 14.97 4.33
N ASN A 97 10.13 14.71 4.88
CA ASN A 97 9.75 13.40 5.40
C ASN A 97 9.60 12.38 4.27
N ILE A 98 8.99 12.80 3.15
CA ILE A 98 8.87 11.96 1.95
C ILE A 98 10.24 11.63 1.36
N ASN A 99 11.13 12.61 1.30
CA ASN A 99 12.51 12.42 0.83
C ASN A 99 13.28 11.45 1.73
N SER A 100 13.13 11.57 3.06
CA SER A 100 13.77 10.65 4.02
C SER A 100 13.33 9.20 3.77
N LEU A 101 12.03 8.99 3.59
CA LEU A 101 11.48 7.67 3.29
C LEU A 101 11.95 7.14 1.92
N ALA A 102 12.03 8.01 0.92
CA ALA A 102 12.58 7.65 -0.40
C ALA A 102 14.05 7.23 -0.30
N ASP A 103 14.85 7.93 0.50
CA ASP A 103 16.25 7.60 0.72
C ASP A 103 16.43 6.30 1.52
N PHE A 104 15.52 6.01 2.45
CA PHE A 104 15.45 4.72 3.11
C PHE A 104 15.20 3.59 2.09
N CYS A 105 14.18 3.73 1.24
CA CYS A 105 13.86 2.72 0.22
C CYS A 105 15.02 2.49 -0.75
N LYS A 106 15.75 3.54 -1.17
CA LYS A 106 16.91 3.39 -2.04
C LYS A 106 18.06 2.60 -1.42
N LYS A 107 18.20 2.62 -0.09
CA LYS A 107 19.28 1.94 0.63
C LYS A 107 18.97 0.48 0.94
N HIS A 108 17.72 0.10 0.91
CA HIS A 108 17.30 -1.26 1.23
C HIS A 108 16.88 -2.01 -0.04
N PRO A 109 17.58 -3.10 -0.41
CA PRO A 109 17.17 -3.95 -1.53
C PRO A 109 15.73 -4.44 -1.36
N CYS A 110 15.05 -4.72 -2.46
CA CYS A 110 13.67 -5.16 -2.50
C CYS A 110 12.63 -4.15 -1.98
N THR A 111 13.00 -2.91 -1.64
CA THR A 111 12.03 -1.91 -1.19
C THR A 111 11.74 -0.85 -2.24
N SER A 112 10.51 -0.36 -2.27
CA SER A 112 10.05 0.68 -3.19
C SER A 112 9.07 1.63 -2.52
N LEU A 113 9.05 2.89 -2.98
CA LEU A 113 8.11 3.90 -2.53
C LEU A 113 7.13 4.25 -3.64
N ILE A 114 5.84 4.16 -3.34
CA ILE A 114 4.73 4.67 -4.15
C ILE A 114 4.17 5.91 -3.46
N VAL A 115 4.03 6.98 -4.21
CA VAL A 115 3.53 8.26 -3.69
C VAL A 115 2.29 8.66 -4.46
N SER A 116 1.16 8.80 -3.77
CA SER A 116 -0.08 9.32 -4.32
C SER A 116 -0.14 10.84 -4.18
N ASN A 117 -0.46 11.54 -5.24
CA ASN A 117 -0.55 13.00 -5.25
C ASN A 117 -1.91 13.48 -5.77
N PRO A 118 -2.72 14.14 -4.94
CA PRO A 118 -2.50 14.43 -3.52
C PRO A 118 -2.76 13.25 -2.60
N CYS A 119 -3.62 12.30 -2.98
CA CYS A 119 -4.03 11.16 -2.15
C CYS A 119 -4.41 9.94 -2.99
N PHE A 120 -4.53 8.79 -2.34
CA PHE A 120 -4.81 7.49 -2.98
C PHE A 120 -6.13 7.49 -3.78
N GLU A 121 -7.09 8.31 -3.40
CA GLU A 121 -8.35 8.46 -4.14
C GLU A 121 -8.16 8.95 -5.58
N ALA A 122 -7.07 9.65 -5.90
CA ALA A 122 -6.74 9.99 -7.29
C ALA A 122 -6.58 8.72 -8.14
N TRP A 123 -5.86 7.73 -7.62
CA TRP A 123 -5.68 6.43 -8.27
C TRP A 123 -7.01 5.71 -8.46
N LEU A 124 -7.85 5.68 -7.43
CA LEU A 124 -9.16 5.02 -7.48
C LEU A 124 -10.11 5.66 -8.50
N LEU A 125 -10.04 6.98 -8.66
CA LEU A 125 -10.84 7.71 -9.64
C LEU A 125 -10.45 7.36 -11.08
N TYR A 126 -9.17 7.13 -11.38
CA TYR A 126 -8.72 6.71 -12.71
C TYR A 126 -9.26 5.34 -13.16
N HIS A 127 -9.76 4.52 -12.26
CA HIS A 127 -10.50 3.30 -12.62
C HIS A 127 -11.92 3.56 -13.13
N LYS A 128 -12.46 4.76 -12.91
CA LYS A 128 -13.84 5.14 -13.24
C LYS A 128 -13.92 6.28 -14.25
N LEU A 129 -12.86 7.04 -14.36
CA LEU A 129 -12.80 8.25 -15.19
C LEU A 129 -11.57 8.19 -16.09
N ASP A 130 -11.73 8.61 -17.34
CA ASP A 130 -10.62 8.69 -18.29
C ASP A 130 -9.61 9.79 -17.92
N ASP A 131 -10.09 10.84 -17.25
CA ASP A 131 -9.26 11.93 -16.74
C ASP A 131 -9.90 12.57 -15.47
N LEU A 132 -9.13 13.40 -14.79
CA LEU A 132 -9.56 14.15 -13.61
C LEU A 132 -9.73 15.65 -13.88
N SER A 133 -9.79 16.08 -15.16
CA SER A 133 -9.82 17.50 -15.54
C SER A 133 -11.01 18.28 -14.99
N GLY A 134 -12.11 17.59 -14.68
CA GLY A 134 -13.30 18.17 -14.05
C GLY A 134 -13.22 18.28 -12.51
N ILE A 135 -12.12 17.83 -11.88
CA ILE A 135 -11.96 17.79 -10.43
C ILE A 135 -10.78 18.65 -10.03
N ASP A 136 -10.99 19.58 -9.08
CA ASP A 136 -9.88 20.32 -8.48
C ASP A 136 -9.03 19.40 -7.61
N CYS A 137 -7.94 18.90 -8.18
CA CYS A 137 -7.00 17.97 -7.54
C CYS A 137 -6.04 18.67 -6.54
N SER A 138 -6.17 19.98 -6.29
CA SER A 138 -5.34 20.68 -5.31
C SER A 138 -5.63 20.28 -3.86
N LYS A 139 -6.77 19.64 -3.62
CA LYS A 139 -7.21 19.23 -2.27
C LYS A 139 -7.72 17.80 -2.29
N SER A 140 -7.19 16.96 -1.41
CA SER A 140 -7.61 15.56 -1.24
C SER A 140 -9.12 15.42 -0.96
N GLN A 141 -9.72 16.40 -0.26
CA GLN A 141 -11.16 16.37 0.03
C GLN A 141 -12.03 16.39 -1.24
N ASN A 142 -11.60 17.08 -2.30
CA ASN A 142 -12.35 17.13 -3.57
C ASN A 142 -12.37 15.76 -4.24
N LEU A 143 -11.22 15.06 -4.22
CA LEU A 143 -11.11 13.69 -4.77
C LEU A 143 -11.94 12.70 -3.96
N LYS A 144 -11.91 12.82 -2.62
CA LYS A 144 -12.75 12.00 -1.71
C LYS A 144 -14.24 12.20 -1.98
N ASN A 145 -14.66 13.46 -2.19
CA ASN A 145 -16.04 13.79 -2.51
C ASN A 145 -16.46 13.24 -3.89
N ALA A 146 -15.59 13.40 -4.92
CA ALA A 146 -15.83 12.89 -6.25
C ALA A 146 -15.97 11.36 -6.26
N LEU A 147 -15.06 10.66 -5.56
CA LEU A 147 -15.13 9.21 -5.41
C LEU A 147 -16.42 8.75 -4.69
N GLY A 148 -16.82 9.49 -3.64
CA GLY A 148 -18.08 9.23 -2.93
C GLY A 148 -19.30 9.43 -3.82
N ALA A 149 -19.32 10.44 -4.69
CA ALA A 149 -20.41 10.69 -5.62
C ALA A 149 -20.56 9.58 -6.68
N LEU A 150 -19.44 9.00 -7.13
CA LEU A 150 -19.44 7.87 -8.07
C LEU A 150 -19.82 6.54 -7.42
N ASN A 151 -19.73 6.45 -6.08
CA ASN A 151 -20.04 5.24 -5.33
C ASN A 151 -21.04 5.53 -4.18
N PRO A 152 -22.33 5.77 -4.48
CA PRO A 152 -23.32 6.17 -3.46
C PRO A 152 -23.54 5.16 -2.34
N GLY A 153 -23.21 3.89 -2.56
CA GLY A 153 -23.27 2.80 -1.57
C GLY A 153 -22.02 2.65 -0.71
N GLY A 154 -21.04 3.57 -0.84
CA GLY A 154 -19.72 3.44 -0.27
C GLY A 154 -18.75 2.73 -1.21
N TYR A 155 -17.48 3.02 -1.05
CA TYR A 155 -16.43 2.42 -1.82
C TYR A 155 -16.20 0.96 -1.37
N ASN A 156 -16.20 0.06 -2.33
CA ASN A 156 -15.66 -1.27 -2.18
C ASN A 156 -14.91 -1.68 -3.46
N TYR A 157 -13.92 -2.55 -3.33
CA TYR A 157 -13.09 -2.94 -4.46
C TYR A 157 -13.87 -3.64 -5.58
N HIS A 158 -14.97 -4.36 -5.27
CA HIS A 158 -15.81 -4.98 -6.29
C HIS A 158 -16.42 -3.96 -7.25
N SER A 159 -16.67 -2.74 -6.80
CA SER A 159 -17.19 -1.66 -7.65
C SER A 159 -16.16 -1.06 -8.61
N LEU A 160 -14.86 -1.36 -8.44
CA LEU A 160 -13.81 -0.85 -9.33
C LEU A 160 -13.63 -1.69 -10.60
N PHE A 161 -13.85 -2.99 -10.49
CA PHE A 161 -13.57 -3.94 -11.56
C PHE A 161 -14.82 -4.38 -12.33
N HIS A 162 -15.95 -3.73 -12.05
CA HIS A 162 -17.25 -3.87 -12.71
C HIS A 162 -17.78 -2.50 -13.11
#